data_8775fdf6d27841d42fcad2dbcb2a16f7
#
_entry.id   8775fdf6d27841d42fcad2dbcb2a16f7
#
_cell.length_a   1.000
_cell.length_b   1.000
_cell.length_c   1.000
_cell.angle_alpha   90.00
_cell.angle_beta   90.00
_cell.angle_gamma   90.00
#
_symmetry.space_group_name_H-M   'P 1'
#
loop_
_entity.id
_entity.type
_entity.pdbx_description
1 polymer ?
#
loop_
_entity_poly.entity_id
_entity_poly.type
_entity_poly.pdbx_seq_one_letter_code
_entity_poly.pdbx_strand_id
1 'polypeptide(L)'
;GSGLVGSEMCIRDSVTGMVDKDTPAVFITGVDITSMAVTDILIYRQEAGLVNVALDKNSGVSAAVYPYRQLSPQDIDGDGIIELPCPEADSAAEQTDGFVAWMSWKSDGRFEQSAKTYHCLSAGWYFTIPLSWWNWDVDALVTAISNENQMTLRINGDSVLSIYTITGENRDSRSRMGHRLVLRRQTTTVYAGEVFEIAPYYGMDEDLLRRSFNLILGTWNNS
;
A
#
# COMPACT_ATOMS: atom_id res chain seq x y z
N GLY A 1 34.53 -6.18 6.95
CA GLY A 1 33.67 -6.94 6.10
C GLY A 1 32.26 -7.01 6.63
N SER A 2 31.43 -6.05 6.28
CA SER A 2 30.00 -6.12 6.54
C SER A 2 29.42 -7.12 5.54
N GLY A 3 29.08 -8.32 6.02
CA GLY A 3 28.50 -9.32 5.19
C GLY A 3 27.05 -8.96 4.80
N LEU A 4 26.84 -8.58 3.58
CA LEU A 4 25.67 -8.99 2.84
C LEU A 4 25.85 -10.48 2.63
N VAL A 5 25.42 -11.28 3.60
CA VAL A 5 25.66 -12.71 3.60
C VAL A 5 24.67 -13.42 2.70
N GLY A 6 25.13 -13.84 1.55
CA GLY A 6 24.91 -15.21 1.07
C GLY A 6 23.49 -15.63 0.72
N SER A 7 22.70 -14.77 0.11
CA SER A 7 21.72 -15.16 -0.90
C SER A 7 21.84 -14.14 -2.02
N GLU A 8 21.63 -14.54 -3.25
CA GLU A 8 21.62 -13.61 -4.38
C GLU A 8 20.43 -12.64 -4.21
N MET A 9 20.60 -11.63 -3.38
CA MET A 9 19.64 -10.53 -3.25
C MET A 9 19.87 -9.55 -4.39
N CYS A 10 18.85 -9.36 -5.19
CA CYS A 10 18.85 -8.26 -6.16
C CYS A 10 18.29 -7.01 -5.49
N ILE A 11 19.06 -5.93 -5.43
CA ILE A 11 18.52 -4.61 -5.05
C ILE A 11 17.47 -4.26 -6.09
N ARG A 12 16.25 -3.97 -5.62
CA ARG A 12 15.10 -3.63 -6.47
C ARG A 12 14.80 -2.16 -6.46
N ASP A 13 14.97 -1.51 -5.30
CA ASP A 13 14.61 -0.12 -5.14
C ASP A 13 15.43 0.58 -4.04
N SER A 14 15.52 1.90 -4.15
CA SER A 14 16.07 2.76 -3.11
C SER A 14 15.25 4.04 -3.02
N VAL A 15 14.76 4.35 -1.81
CA VAL A 15 13.95 5.53 -1.55
C VAL A 15 14.66 6.39 -0.50
N THR A 16 14.64 7.70 -0.70
CA THR A 16 15.11 8.67 0.30
C THR A 16 13.91 9.37 0.92
N GLY A 17 13.94 9.56 2.22
CA GLY A 17 12.85 10.25 2.93
C GLY A 17 13.15 10.33 4.42
N MET A 18 12.12 10.55 5.20
CA MET A 18 12.24 10.65 6.65
C MET A 18 11.88 9.31 7.31
N VAL A 19 12.63 8.88 8.31
CA VAL A 19 12.28 7.72 9.14
C VAL A 19 11.50 8.11 10.39
N ASP A 20 11.64 9.35 10.80
CA ASP A 20 10.85 10.07 11.78
C ASP A 20 10.83 11.56 11.42
N LYS A 21 10.21 12.40 12.24
CA LYS A 21 10.03 13.84 11.94
C LYS A 21 11.32 14.62 11.67
N ASP A 22 12.44 14.15 12.20
CA ASP A 22 13.70 14.90 12.21
C ASP A 22 14.87 14.11 11.59
N THR A 23 14.68 12.84 11.24
CA THR A 23 15.78 11.96 10.83
C THR A 23 15.65 11.54 9.36
N PRO A 24 16.46 12.11 8.46
CA PRO A 24 16.53 11.66 7.08
C PRO A 24 17.17 10.28 6.98
N ALA A 25 16.67 9.47 6.05
CA ALA A 25 17.11 8.09 5.83
C ALA A 25 17.14 7.71 4.36
N VAL A 26 17.88 6.65 4.07
CA VAL A 26 17.85 5.93 2.79
C VAL A 26 17.33 4.53 3.06
N PHE A 27 16.27 4.15 2.37
CA PHE A 27 15.66 2.82 2.41
C PHE A 27 16.15 2.04 1.19
N ILE A 28 16.82 0.92 1.40
CA ILE A 28 17.35 0.07 0.31
C ILE A 28 16.64 -1.27 0.40
N THR A 29 15.84 -1.60 -0.59
CA THR A 29 15.07 -2.85 -0.64
C THR A 29 15.70 -3.82 -1.62
N GLY A 30 16.06 -5.00 -1.12
CA GLY A 30 16.42 -6.16 -1.90
C GLY A 30 15.33 -7.23 -1.86
N VAL A 31 15.31 -8.12 -2.85
CA VAL A 31 14.39 -9.27 -2.90
C VAL A 31 15.23 -10.53 -3.02
N ASP A 32 14.94 -11.50 -2.15
CA ASP A 32 15.60 -12.79 -2.16
C ASP A 32 14.92 -13.79 -3.11
N ILE A 33 15.51 -14.96 -3.24
CA ILE A 33 14.99 -16.04 -4.11
C ILE A 33 13.64 -16.62 -3.66
N THR A 34 13.21 -16.34 -2.42
CA THR A 34 11.92 -16.76 -1.85
C THR A 34 10.83 -15.70 -2.02
N SER A 35 11.09 -14.64 -2.77
CA SER A 35 10.21 -13.49 -2.95
C SER A 35 9.92 -12.73 -1.66
N MET A 36 10.86 -12.73 -0.71
CA MET A 36 10.82 -11.87 0.46
C MET A 36 11.61 -10.60 0.18
N ALA A 37 11.00 -9.46 0.47
CA ALA A 37 11.69 -8.17 0.52
C ALA A 37 12.41 -8.02 1.85
N VAL A 38 13.63 -7.50 1.79
CA VAL A 38 14.44 -7.10 2.95
C VAL A 38 14.83 -5.65 2.74
N THR A 39 14.49 -4.79 3.70
CA THR A 39 14.81 -3.37 3.61
C THR A 39 15.81 -2.96 4.68
N ASP A 40 16.94 -2.40 4.24
CA ASP A 40 17.89 -1.71 5.10
C ASP A 40 17.47 -0.24 5.23
N ILE A 41 17.53 0.29 6.45
CA ILE A 41 17.22 1.70 6.74
C ILE A 41 18.49 2.37 7.23
N LEU A 42 19.10 3.18 6.37
CA LEU A 42 20.36 3.85 6.64
C LEU A 42 20.12 5.28 7.09
N ILE A 43 20.58 5.61 8.31
CA ILE A 43 20.60 6.98 8.83
C ILE A 43 22.05 7.43 9.08
N TYR A 44 22.27 8.74 9.04
CA TYR A 44 23.56 9.31 9.39
C TYR A 44 23.60 9.68 10.87
N ARG A 45 24.67 9.22 11.57
CA ARG A 45 24.99 9.62 12.94
C ARG A 45 26.37 10.23 13.00
N GLN A 46 26.51 11.39 13.64
CA GLN A 46 27.75 12.18 13.65
C GLN A 46 28.98 11.37 14.11
N GLU A 47 28.83 10.48 15.09
CA GLU A 47 29.96 9.70 15.63
C GLU A 47 30.19 8.36 14.92
N ALA A 48 29.17 7.80 14.28
CA ALA A 48 29.20 6.46 13.70
C ALA A 48 29.11 6.44 12.17
N GLY A 49 28.83 7.58 11.52
CA GLY A 49 28.58 7.65 10.07
C GLY A 49 27.21 7.05 9.70
N LEU A 50 27.16 6.33 8.57
CA LEU A 50 25.95 5.64 8.14
C LEU A 50 25.73 4.38 8.98
N VAL A 51 24.56 4.29 9.58
CA VAL A 51 24.12 3.17 10.44
C VAL A 51 22.83 2.57 9.90
N ASN A 52 22.79 1.25 9.74
CA ASN A 52 21.56 0.53 9.45
C ASN A 52 20.76 0.33 10.75
N VAL A 53 19.65 1.06 10.88
CA VAL A 53 18.80 1.01 12.10
C VAL A 53 17.80 -0.13 12.08
N ALA A 54 17.55 -0.75 10.93
CA ALA A 54 16.72 -1.94 10.80
C ALA A 54 17.49 -3.24 11.16
N LEU A 55 18.80 -3.15 11.35
CA LEU A 55 19.65 -4.32 11.61
C LEU A 55 19.34 -4.94 12.98
N ASP A 56 18.94 -6.22 12.98
CA ASP A 56 18.86 -7.00 14.21
C ASP A 56 20.29 -7.32 14.72
N LYS A 57 20.58 -6.93 15.95
CA LYS A 57 21.93 -7.02 16.54
C LYS A 57 22.39 -8.46 16.79
N ASN A 58 21.47 -9.41 16.89
CA ASN A 58 21.79 -10.80 17.19
C ASN A 58 22.07 -11.60 15.91
N SER A 59 21.24 -11.40 14.90
CA SER A 59 21.36 -12.10 13.62
C SER A 59 22.29 -11.40 12.63
N GLY A 60 22.49 -10.08 12.77
CA GLY A 60 23.25 -9.28 11.81
C GLY A 60 22.52 -9.08 10.46
N VAL A 61 21.21 -9.35 10.42
CA VAL A 61 20.36 -9.20 9.23
C VAL A 61 19.29 -8.13 9.53
N SER A 62 18.81 -7.45 8.50
CA SER A 62 17.71 -6.50 8.67
C SER A 62 16.45 -7.20 9.21
N ALA A 63 15.82 -6.59 10.21
CA ALA A 63 14.54 -7.04 10.77
C ALA A 63 13.33 -6.65 9.88
N ALA A 64 13.54 -5.75 8.92
CA ALA A 64 12.50 -5.32 7.99
C ALA A 64 12.35 -6.32 6.83
N VAL A 65 11.72 -7.45 7.12
CA VAL A 65 11.48 -8.55 6.17
C VAL A 65 9.98 -8.73 5.97
N TYR A 66 9.52 -8.73 4.71
CA TYR A 66 8.11 -8.87 4.37
C TYR A 66 7.93 -9.47 2.96
N PRO A 67 6.77 -10.07 2.64
CA PRO A 67 6.50 -10.59 1.31
C PRO A 67 6.60 -9.48 0.25
N TYR A 68 7.36 -9.71 -0.83
CA TYR A 68 7.48 -8.74 -1.93
C TYR A 68 6.26 -8.81 -2.86
N ARG A 69 5.57 -7.68 -3.04
CA ARG A 69 4.37 -7.53 -3.89
C ARG A 69 4.49 -6.37 -4.88
N GLN A 70 5.69 -6.09 -5.38
CA GLN A 70 5.95 -4.94 -6.28
C GLN A 70 5.58 -3.59 -5.65
N LEU A 71 5.62 -3.51 -4.31
CA LEU A 71 5.44 -2.30 -3.55
C LEU A 71 6.77 -1.87 -2.97
N SER A 72 7.05 -0.58 -3.03
CA SER A 72 8.24 0.05 -2.45
C SER A 72 7.89 0.82 -1.18
N PRO A 73 8.85 1.01 -0.28
CA PRO A 73 8.70 1.96 0.81
C PRO A 73 8.28 3.34 0.30
N GLN A 74 7.31 3.96 0.94
CA GLN A 74 6.81 5.30 0.56
C GLN A 74 6.06 5.95 1.72
N ASP A 75 5.91 7.27 1.66
CA ASP A 75 4.99 8.03 2.50
C ASP A 75 3.56 7.78 2.01
N ILE A 76 2.87 6.82 2.63
CA ILE A 76 1.56 6.35 2.14
C ILE A 76 0.40 7.20 2.65
N ASP A 77 0.56 7.86 3.79
CA ASP A 77 -0.50 8.65 4.43
C ASP A 77 -0.26 10.16 4.34
N GLY A 78 0.90 10.59 3.82
CA GLY A 78 1.23 12.00 3.58
C GLY A 78 1.76 12.73 4.80
N ASP A 79 2.25 12.03 5.82
CA ASP A 79 2.81 12.63 7.04
C ASP A 79 4.30 12.99 6.93
N GLY A 80 4.93 12.63 5.81
CA GLY A 80 6.35 12.88 5.49
C GLY A 80 7.30 11.79 5.97
N ILE A 81 6.81 10.75 6.63
CA ILE A 81 7.59 9.58 7.07
C ILE A 81 7.44 8.47 6.01
N ILE A 82 8.49 7.70 5.81
CA ILE A 82 8.44 6.57 4.88
C ILE A 82 8.04 5.30 5.62
N GLU A 83 6.98 4.66 5.14
CA GLU A 83 6.51 3.37 5.61
C GLU A 83 6.98 2.22 4.72
N LEU A 84 7.11 1.05 5.36
CA LEU A 84 7.39 -0.23 4.70
C LEU A 84 6.08 -0.97 4.41
N PRO A 85 5.87 -1.46 3.17
CA PRO A 85 4.69 -2.25 2.84
C PRO A 85 4.81 -3.66 3.42
N CYS A 86 3.82 -4.08 4.20
CA CYS A 86 3.69 -5.44 4.72
C CYS A 86 2.36 -6.03 4.22
N PRO A 87 2.33 -6.70 3.04
CA PRO A 87 1.12 -7.35 2.55
C PRO A 87 0.62 -8.41 3.51
N GLU A 88 -0.68 -8.48 3.72
CA GLU A 88 -1.29 -9.52 4.56
C GLU A 88 -1.15 -10.91 3.91
N ALA A 89 -0.92 -11.92 4.74
CA ALA A 89 -0.51 -13.27 4.30
C ALA A 89 -1.58 -14.07 3.54
N ASP A 90 -2.86 -13.71 3.68
CA ASP A 90 -3.99 -14.45 3.10
C ASP A 90 -4.20 -14.22 1.60
N SER A 91 -3.46 -13.33 1.00
CA SER A 91 -3.46 -13.24 -0.46
C SER A 91 -2.53 -14.32 -1.02
N ALA A 92 -3.08 -15.27 -1.79
CA ALA A 92 -2.29 -16.27 -2.50
C ALA A 92 -1.07 -15.66 -3.18
N ALA A 93 0.06 -16.34 -3.18
CA ALA A 93 1.37 -15.82 -3.61
C ALA A 93 1.39 -15.15 -5.00
N GLU A 94 0.34 -15.38 -5.80
CA GLU A 94 0.17 -14.84 -7.15
C GLU A 94 -0.79 -13.64 -7.23
N GLN A 95 -1.52 -13.29 -6.15
CA GLN A 95 -2.42 -12.14 -6.18
C GLN A 95 -1.65 -10.86 -5.91
N THR A 96 -1.67 -9.96 -6.89
CA THR A 96 -1.07 -8.62 -6.78
C THR A 96 -1.99 -7.65 -6.02
N ASP A 97 -3.29 -7.96 -5.94
CA ASP A 97 -4.30 -7.12 -5.28
C ASP A 97 -4.57 -7.64 -3.86
N GLY A 98 -4.75 -6.73 -2.89
CA GLY A 98 -5.04 -7.13 -1.51
C GLY A 98 -4.73 -6.08 -0.46
N PHE A 99 -4.91 -6.47 0.80
CA PHE A 99 -4.61 -5.62 1.94
C PHE A 99 -3.12 -5.54 2.21
N VAL A 100 -2.68 -4.34 2.59
CA VAL A 100 -1.30 -4.01 2.93
C VAL A 100 -1.29 -3.22 4.23
N ALA A 101 -0.61 -3.73 5.25
CA ALA A 101 -0.24 -2.98 6.43
C ALA A 101 1.03 -2.18 6.14
N TRP A 102 1.07 -0.92 6.54
CA TRP A 102 2.23 -0.06 6.37
C TRP A 102 2.87 0.20 7.72
N MET A 103 4.18 -0.05 7.80
CA MET A 103 4.92 -0.08 9.05
C MET A 103 5.94 1.05 9.10
N SER A 104 5.83 1.94 10.07
CA SER A 104 6.86 2.93 10.38
C SER A 104 7.90 2.34 11.34
N TRP A 105 9.16 2.68 11.13
CA TRP A 105 10.20 2.41 12.11
C TRP A 105 10.13 3.41 13.27
N LYS A 106 10.35 2.93 14.50
CA LYS A 106 10.39 3.76 15.70
C LYS A 106 11.80 3.81 16.28
N SER A 107 12.11 4.90 16.96
CA SER A 107 13.45 5.14 17.54
C SER A 107 13.92 4.08 18.55
N ASP A 108 12.99 3.31 19.10
CA ASP A 108 13.27 2.16 19.99
C ASP A 108 13.60 0.87 19.23
N GLY A 109 13.65 0.93 17.88
CA GLY A 109 13.98 -0.20 17.00
C GLY A 109 12.81 -1.12 16.67
N ARG A 110 11.57 -0.71 16.96
CA ARG A 110 10.35 -1.46 16.62
C ARG A 110 9.71 -0.91 15.35
N PHE A 111 8.96 -1.78 14.67
CA PHE A 111 8.04 -1.38 13.63
C PHE A 111 6.63 -1.30 14.21
N GLU A 112 5.92 -0.23 13.86
CA GLU A 112 4.54 0.00 14.28
C GLU A 112 3.68 0.29 13.05
N GLN A 113 2.49 -0.30 12.99
CA GLN A 113 1.57 -0.04 11.89
C GLN A 113 1.05 1.41 11.97
N SER A 114 1.29 2.17 10.91
CA SER A 114 0.87 3.56 10.76
C SER A 114 -0.32 3.72 9.80
N ALA A 115 -0.42 2.85 8.79
CA ALA A 115 -1.50 2.86 7.84
C ALA A 115 -1.92 1.44 7.42
N LYS A 116 -3.11 1.33 6.82
CA LYS A 116 -3.60 0.12 6.16
C LYS A 116 -4.28 0.53 4.86
N THR A 117 -4.04 -0.22 3.80
CA THR A 117 -4.61 0.06 2.48
C THR A 117 -5.11 -1.24 1.84
N TYR A 118 -6.04 -1.12 0.89
CA TYR A 118 -6.31 -2.15 -0.10
C TYR A 118 -5.70 -1.69 -1.44
N HIS A 119 -4.76 -2.45 -1.97
CA HIS A 119 -4.13 -2.19 -3.26
C HIS A 119 -4.79 -3.02 -4.35
N CYS A 120 -5.14 -2.35 -5.46
CA CYS A 120 -5.52 -2.96 -6.73
C CYS A 120 -4.44 -2.60 -7.76
N LEU A 121 -3.32 -3.34 -7.72
CA LEU A 121 -2.17 -3.10 -8.59
C LEU A 121 -2.53 -3.33 -10.06
N SER A 122 -3.39 -4.33 -10.32
CA SER A 122 -3.89 -4.65 -11.66
C SER A 122 -4.64 -3.49 -12.31
N ALA A 123 -5.25 -2.60 -11.51
CA ALA A 123 -6.02 -1.44 -11.96
C ALA A 123 -5.39 -0.10 -11.60
N GLY A 124 -4.21 -0.08 -10.96
CA GLY A 124 -3.40 1.11 -10.71
C GLY A 124 -3.97 2.06 -9.65
N TRP A 125 -4.60 1.54 -8.60
CA TRP A 125 -5.13 2.36 -7.50
C TRP A 125 -5.02 1.65 -6.14
N TYR A 126 -5.14 2.44 -5.07
CA TYR A 126 -5.31 1.93 -3.73
C TYR A 126 -6.37 2.72 -2.95
N PHE A 127 -6.91 2.09 -1.92
CA PHE A 127 -7.87 2.69 -1.00
C PHE A 127 -7.30 2.64 0.42
N THR A 128 -7.25 3.80 1.09
CA THR A 128 -6.79 3.89 2.47
C THR A 128 -7.91 3.45 3.41
N ILE A 129 -7.65 2.42 4.20
CA ILE A 129 -8.61 1.88 5.17
C ILE A 129 -8.68 2.81 6.39
N PRO A 130 -9.85 3.35 6.74
CA PRO A 130 -9.99 4.19 7.91
C PRO A 130 -9.50 3.53 9.20
N LEU A 131 -8.85 4.28 10.08
CA LEU A 131 -8.31 3.76 11.35
C LEU A 131 -9.40 3.09 12.21
N SER A 132 -10.63 3.60 12.19
CA SER A 132 -11.78 3.03 12.89
C SER A 132 -12.13 1.61 12.45
N TRP A 133 -11.68 1.20 11.25
CA TRP A 133 -11.98 -0.12 10.70
C TRP A 133 -10.93 -1.19 11.01
N TRP A 134 -9.78 -0.82 11.55
CA TRP A 134 -8.65 -1.75 11.74
C TRP A 134 -8.94 -2.92 12.67
N ASN A 135 -9.88 -2.74 13.62
CA ASN A 135 -10.28 -3.77 14.58
C ASN A 135 -11.54 -4.55 14.15
N TRP A 136 -12.04 -4.29 12.94
CA TRP A 136 -13.21 -4.97 12.40
C TRP A 136 -12.80 -6.01 11.37
N ASP A 137 -13.67 -6.98 11.12
CA ASP A 137 -13.49 -7.95 10.04
C ASP A 137 -13.78 -7.26 8.70
N VAL A 138 -12.71 -6.83 8.03
CA VAL A 138 -12.77 -6.13 6.73
C VAL A 138 -12.27 -7.06 5.65
N ASP A 139 -13.11 -7.36 4.69
CA ASP A 139 -12.75 -8.14 3.50
C ASP A 139 -13.08 -7.40 2.19
N ALA A 140 -12.56 -7.93 1.08
CA ALA A 140 -12.78 -7.40 -0.25
C ALA A 140 -13.28 -8.49 -1.19
N LEU A 141 -14.43 -8.24 -1.83
CA LEU A 141 -14.98 -9.10 -2.88
C LEU A 141 -14.70 -8.45 -4.25
N VAL A 142 -13.97 -9.16 -5.10
CA VAL A 142 -13.67 -8.68 -6.46
C VAL A 142 -14.53 -9.43 -7.48
N THR A 143 -15.21 -8.68 -8.33
CA THR A 143 -16.01 -9.20 -9.45
C THR A 143 -15.53 -8.54 -10.75
N ALA A 144 -15.19 -9.34 -11.74
CA ALA A 144 -14.78 -8.87 -13.06
C ALA A 144 -15.89 -9.15 -14.09
N ILE A 145 -16.31 -8.10 -14.79
CA ILE A 145 -17.19 -8.17 -15.95
C ILE A 145 -16.44 -7.51 -17.10
N SER A 146 -16.74 -7.89 -18.35
CA SER A 146 -16.07 -7.31 -19.53
C SER A 146 -16.00 -5.77 -19.45
N ASN A 147 -14.77 -5.22 -19.49
CA ASN A 147 -14.47 -3.79 -19.40
C ASN A 147 -14.88 -3.08 -18.08
N GLU A 148 -15.20 -3.84 -17.03
CA GLU A 148 -15.51 -3.30 -15.71
C GLU A 148 -15.09 -4.28 -14.62
N ASN A 149 -14.22 -3.83 -13.72
CA ASN A 149 -13.88 -4.54 -12.50
C ASN A 149 -14.50 -3.80 -11.32
N GLN A 150 -15.16 -4.54 -10.46
CA GLN A 150 -15.75 -4.04 -9.22
C GLN A 150 -15.04 -4.68 -8.04
N MET A 151 -14.56 -3.86 -7.11
CA MET A 151 -14.12 -4.28 -5.79
C MET A 151 -15.12 -3.75 -4.77
N THR A 152 -15.67 -4.63 -3.94
CA THR A 152 -16.58 -4.28 -2.86
C THR A 152 -15.90 -4.53 -1.51
N LEU A 153 -15.75 -3.49 -0.71
CA LEU A 153 -15.32 -3.62 0.69
C LEU A 153 -16.52 -3.96 1.57
N ARG A 154 -16.32 -4.98 2.39
CA ARG A 154 -17.31 -5.45 3.36
C ARG A 154 -16.74 -5.35 4.76
N ILE A 155 -17.61 -5.10 5.74
CA ILE A 155 -17.27 -5.07 7.16
C ILE A 155 -18.25 -5.98 7.89
N ASN A 156 -17.74 -6.99 8.57
CA ASN A 156 -18.56 -8.01 9.26
C ASN A 156 -19.60 -8.66 8.31
N GLY A 157 -19.28 -8.77 7.02
CA GLY A 157 -20.15 -9.30 5.96
C GLY A 157 -21.06 -8.28 5.28
N ASP A 158 -21.23 -7.08 5.82
CA ASP A 158 -22.02 -6.01 5.22
C ASP A 158 -21.24 -5.31 4.11
N SER A 159 -21.81 -5.19 2.91
CA SER A 159 -21.22 -4.38 1.83
C SER A 159 -21.31 -2.89 2.18
N VAL A 160 -20.16 -2.23 2.31
CA VAL A 160 -20.08 -0.82 2.73
C VAL A 160 -19.87 0.11 1.55
N LEU A 161 -18.97 -0.24 0.64
CA LEU A 161 -18.70 0.54 -0.57
C LEU A 161 -18.25 -0.35 -1.71
N SER A 162 -18.38 0.15 -2.93
CA SER A 162 -17.74 -0.45 -4.12
C SER A 162 -16.89 0.57 -4.86
N ILE A 163 -15.79 0.10 -5.44
CA ILE A 163 -14.94 0.85 -6.38
C ILE A 163 -14.95 0.12 -7.71
N TYR A 164 -15.23 0.88 -8.77
CA TYR A 164 -15.34 0.39 -10.14
C TYR A 164 -14.18 0.93 -10.97
N THR A 165 -13.48 0.04 -11.66
CA THR A 165 -12.51 0.37 -12.71
C THR A 165 -13.16 0.09 -14.05
N ILE A 166 -13.46 1.15 -14.81
CA ILE A 166 -14.30 1.09 -16.02
C ILE A 166 -13.46 1.50 -17.23
N THR A 167 -13.36 0.58 -18.20
CA THR A 167 -12.61 0.79 -19.45
C THR A 167 -13.52 0.65 -20.68
N GLY A 168 -12.98 0.87 -21.88
CA GLY A 168 -13.67 0.67 -23.15
C GLY A 168 -14.72 1.73 -23.46
N GLU A 169 -15.63 1.38 -24.37
CA GLU A 169 -16.68 2.28 -24.82
C GLU A 169 -17.71 2.58 -23.73
N ASN A 170 -18.34 3.77 -23.82
CA ASN A 170 -19.39 4.22 -22.89
C ASN A 170 -18.96 4.25 -21.40
N ARG A 171 -17.64 4.22 -21.09
CA ARG A 171 -17.12 4.26 -19.70
C ARG A 171 -17.64 5.46 -18.92
N ASP A 172 -17.81 6.62 -19.59
CA ASP A 172 -18.33 7.83 -18.95
C ASP A 172 -19.80 7.71 -18.54
N SER A 173 -20.62 7.07 -19.35
CA SER A 173 -22.03 6.80 -19.02
C SER A 173 -22.12 5.74 -17.91
N ARG A 174 -21.34 4.65 -18.02
CA ARG A 174 -21.33 3.58 -17.02
C ARG A 174 -20.83 4.05 -15.65
N SER A 175 -19.88 5.00 -15.60
CA SER A 175 -19.38 5.54 -14.35
C SER A 175 -20.39 6.40 -13.57
N ARG A 176 -21.55 6.68 -14.15
CA ARG A 176 -22.64 7.47 -13.55
C ARG A 176 -23.94 6.67 -13.41
N MET A 177 -23.90 5.36 -13.63
CA MET A 177 -25.09 4.51 -13.49
C MET A 177 -25.43 4.30 -12.01
N GLY A 178 -26.71 4.26 -11.69
CA GLY A 178 -27.16 4.07 -10.32
C GLY A 178 -26.70 5.21 -9.39
N HIS A 179 -26.11 4.84 -8.26
CA HIS A 179 -25.59 5.77 -7.24
C HIS A 179 -24.08 5.98 -7.35
N ARG A 180 -23.49 5.66 -8.49
CA ARG A 180 -22.04 5.82 -8.69
C ARG A 180 -21.63 7.28 -8.79
N LEU A 181 -20.56 7.63 -8.11
CA LEU A 181 -19.88 8.91 -8.21
C LEU A 181 -18.50 8.72 -8.87
N VAL A 182 -18.11 9.65 -9.74
CA VAL A 182 -16.80 9.60 -10.38
C VAL A 182 -15.72 10.00 -9.38
N LEU A 183 -14.73 9.12 -9.18
CA LEU A 183 -13.57 9.35 -8.29
C LEU A 183 -12.42 9.99 -9.07
N ARG A 184 -12.01 9.37 -10.18
CA ARG A 184 -10.90 9.87 -11.04
C ARG A 184 -11.16 9.49 -12.50
N ARG A 185 -10.52 10.25 -13.41
CA ARG A 185 -10.51 10.00 -14.86
C ARG A 185 -9.10 9.94 -15.37
N GLN A 186 -8.84 8.94 -16.19
CA GLN A 186 -7.64 8.83 -17.02
C GLN A 186 -8.05 8.69 -18.50
N THR A 187 -7.08 8.70 -19.40
CA THR A 187 -7.33 8.66 -20.85
C THR A 187 -8.17 7.45 -21.27
N THR A 188 -7.93 6.29 -20.72
CA THR A 188 -8.59 5.01 -21.09
C THR A 188 -9.49 4.44 -20.00
N THR A 189 -9.44 5.00 -18.79
CA THR A 189 -10.08 4.44 -17.59
C THR A 189 -10.85 5.51 -16.83
N VAL A 190 -12.02 5.17 -16.34
CA VAL A 190 -12.76 5.97 -15.35
C VAL A 190 -12.90 5.14 -14.08
N TYR A 191 -12.54 5.72 -12.96
CA TYR A 191 -12.76 5.15 -11.64
C TYR A 191 -14.00 5.77 -11.03
N ALA A 192 -14.92 4.94 -10.57
CA ALA A 192 -16.15 5.36 -9.91
C ALA A 192 -16.28 4.64 -8.56
N GLY A 193 -17.03 5.24 -7.66
CA GLY A 193 -17.31 4.65 -6.36
C GLY A 193 -18.81 4.69 -6.07
N GLU A 194 -19.25 3.84 -5.17
CA GLU A 194 -20.60 3.80 -4.64
C GLU A 194 -20.54 3.53 -3.15
N VAL A 195 -21.30 4.29 -2.37
CA VAL A 195 -21.44 4.12 -0.93
C VAL A 195 -22.82 3.50 -0.67
N PHE A 196 -22.85 2.36 0.02
CA PHE A 196 -24.12 1.67 0.28
C PHE A 196 -24.87 2.27 1.47
N GLU A 197 -26.15 1.97 1.59
CA GLU A 197 -27.04 2.55 2.60
C GLU A 197 -26.56 2.31 4.04
N ILE A 198 -25.89 1.18 4.31
CA ILE A 198 -25.34 0.82 5.63
C ILE A 198 -24.04 1.59 5.96
N ALA A 199 -23.36 2.18 4.98
CA ALA A 199 -22.03 2.77 5.14
C ALA A 199 -21.92 3.85 6.24
N PRO A 200 -22.92 4.73 6.46
CA PRO A 200 -22.86 5.72 7.55
C PRO A 200 -22.75 5.09 8.94
N TYR A 201 -23.32 3.89 9.15
CA TYR A 201 -23.14 3.14 10.39
C TYR A 201 -21.66 2.81 10.66
N TYR A 202 -20.89 2.59 9.60
CA TYR A 202 -19.47 2.33 9.63
C TYR A 202 -18.60 3.60 9.50
N GLY A 203 -19.23 4.79 9.52
CA GLY A 203 -18.54 6.07 9.40
C GLY A 203 -18.04 6.39 7.99
N MET A 204 -18.61 5.75 6.96
CA MET A 204 -18.25 5.98 5.56
C MET A 204 -19.30 6.86 4.88
N ASP A 205 -18.81 7.87 4.16
CA ASP A 205 -19.58 8.73 3.27
C ASP A 205 -18.84 8.95 1.94
N GLU A 206 -19.47 9.67 1.02
CA GLU A 206 -18.88 9.97 -0.29
C GLU A 206 -17.61 10.81 -0.20
N ASP A 207 -17.51 11.72 0.77
CA ASP A 207 -16.34 12.57 0.94
C ASP A 207 -15.15 11.77 1.47
N LEU A 208 -15.36 10.86 2.41
CA LEU A 208 -14.33 9.95 2.90
C LEU A 208 -13.90 8.98 1.79
N LEU A 209 -14.84 8.41 1.02
CA LEU A 209 -14.53 7.57 -0.13
C LEU A 209 -13.61 8.30 -1.12
N ARG A 210 -13.91 9.57 -1.45
CA ARG A 210 -13.07 10.38 -2.36
C ARG A 210 -11.66 10.64 -1.82
N ARG A 211 -11.54 10.92 -0.52
CA ARG A 211 -10.24 11.19 0.12
C ARG A 211 -9.40 9.93 0.27
N SER A 212 -10.04 8.78 0.49
CA SER A 212 -9.35 7.51 0.68
C SER A 212 -8.94 6.82 -0.63
N PHE A 213 -9.52 7.24 -1.78
CA PHE A 213 -9.17 6.69 -3.09
C PHE A 213 -7.98 7.41 -3.71
N ASN A 214 -6.93 6.66 -4.05
CA ASN A 214 -5.69 7.17 -4.63
C ASN A 214 -5.27 6.38 -5.87
N LEU A 215 -4.66 7.05 -6.83
CA LEU A 215 -4.01 6.38 -7.97
C LEU A 215 -2.57 6.02 -7.61
N ILE A 216 -2.15 4.86 -8.04
CA ILE A 216 -0.74 4.47 -7.99
C ILE A 216 -0.05 5.20 -9.14
N LEU A 217 0.68 6.25 -8.81
CA LEU A 217 1.47 6.99 -9.79
C LEU A 217 2.75 6.20 -10.03
N GLY A 218 2.89 5.65 -11.24
CA GLY A 218 4.12 4.98 -11.63
C GLY A 218 5.30 5.94 -11.58
N THR A 219 6.31 5.64 -10.80
CA THR A 219 7.56 6.42 -10.68
C THR A 219 8.42 6.39 -11.97
N TRP A 220 7.97 5.73 -13.04
CA TRP A 220 8.75 5.47 -14.26
C TRP A 220 8.30 6.23 -15.50
N ASN A 221 7.35 7.17 -15.42
CA ASN A 221 6.87 7.94 -16.59
C ASN A 221 7.26 9.43 -16.54
N ASN A 222 8.44 9.77 -16.05
CA ASN A 222 9.06 11.09 -16.27
C ASN A 222 10.43 10.90 -16.93
N SER A 223 10.43 10.56 -18.19
CA SER A 223 11.56 10.76 -19.12
C SER A 223 11.01 11.20 -20.45
#